data_52beb7758a525a35bcc7ab9e8bd628f0
#
_entry.id   52beb7758a525a35bcc7ab9e8bd628f0
#
_cell.length_a   1.000
_cell.length_b   1.000
_cell.length_c   1.000
_cell.angle_alpha   90.00
_cell.angle_beta   90.00
_cell.angle_gamma   90.00
#
_symmetry.space_group_name_H-M   'P 1'
#
loop_
_entity.id
_entity.type
_entity.pdbx_description
1 polymer ?
#
loop_
_entity_poly.entity_id
_entity_poly.type
_entity_poly.pdbx_seq_one_letter_code
_entity_poly.pdbx_strand_id
1 'polypeptide(L)'
;MAAWNILHILTKPGDKVTILTPVHFCFREMIDLNGRKVIECPLVIKDHNYEIDFDSLKACLASGTKVLWLCNPHNPVGRAWTKGELQKIAALCMNYQVYILSDDVYCGLMFPGRVYTPMASLSKEVSYRTVTLYSASKAYNTAGLRHAFLVAENPEIYKRYREALTAMNLDYGQNIMGIAAVTAALKSRRAKRS
;
A
#
# COMPACT_ATOMS: atom_id res chain seq x y z
N MET A 1 4.17 8.98 -7.57
CA MET A 1 5.47 9.42 -7.04
C MET A 1 5.83 8.72 -5.74
N ALA A 2 5.03 8.73 -4.64
CA ALA A 2 5.39 8.07 -3.38
C ALA A 2 5.72 6.58 -3.54
N ALA A 3 4.86 5.79 -4.23
CA ALA A 3 5.12 4.38 -4.49
C ALA A 3 6.40 4.15 -5.33
N TRP A 4 6.65 5.02 -6.33
CA TRP A 4 7.86 4.99 -7.13
C TRP A 4 9.11 5.10 -6.24
N ASN A 5 9.17 6.10 -5.36
CA ASN A 5 10.31 6.32 -4.47
C ASN A 5 10.50 5.15 -3.49
N ILE A 6 9.40 4.61 -2.95
CA ILE A 6 9.49 3.48 -2.02
C ILE A 6 10.00 2.22 -2.71
N LEU A 7 9.60 1.94 -3.95
CA LEU A 7 10.18 0.84 -4.71
C LEU A 7 11.70 0.98 -4.88
N HIS A 8 12.19 2.21 -5.15
CA HIS A 8 13.63 2.47 -5.24
C HIS A 8 14.35 2.34 -3.89
N ILE A 9 13.70 2.68 -2.80
CA ILE A 9 14.27 2.60 -1.46
C ILE A 9 14.35 1.15 -0.98
N LEU A 10 13.32 0.34 -1.24
CA LEU A 10 13.21 -1.01 -0.72
C LEU A 10 13.80 -2.08 -1.65
N THR A 11 14.05 -1.75 -2.92
CA THR A 11 14.45 -2.73 -3.94
C THR A 11 15.52 -2.17 -4.88
N LYS A 12 16.17 -3.07 -5.61
CA LYS A 12 17.11 -2.79 -6.71
C LYS A 12 16.52 -3.28 -8.04
N PRO A 13 17.01 -2.79 -9.21
CA PRO A 13 16.66 -3.39 -10.49
C PRO A 13 16.86 -4.91 -10.48
N GLY A 14 15.90 -5.65 -11.04
CA GLY A 14 15.86 -7.10 -11.04
C GLY A 14 15.22 -7.76 -9.81
N ASP A 15 15.04 -7.03 -8.70
CA ASP A 15 14.33 -7.55 -7.52
C ASP A 15 12.86 -7.85 -7.81
N LYS A 16 12.31 -8.81 -7.09
CA LYS A 16 10.93 -9.27 -7.23
C LYS A 16 9.98 -8.50 -6.31
N VAL A 17 8.85 -8.07 -6.89
CA VAL A 17 7.73 -7.45 -6.17
C VAL A 17 6.48 -8.26 -6.42
N THR A 18 5.86 -8.77 -5.35
CA THR A 18 4.62 -9.55 -5.44
C THR A 18 3.41 -8.64 -5.37
N ILE A 19 2.41 -8.93 -6.21
CA ILE A 19 1.09 -8.30 -6.20
C ILE A 19 -0.01 -9.37 -6.21
N LEU A 20 -1.15 -9.09 -5.55
CA LEU A 20 -2.34 -9.94 -5.59
C LEU A 20 -3.19 -9.53 -6.80
N THR A 21 -3.39 -10.44 -7.75
CA THR A 21 -4.15 -10.11 -8.98
C THR A 21 -5.55 -10.75 -8.98
N PRO A 22 -6.58 -10.07 -9.59
CA PRO A 22 -6.48 -8.78 -10.30
C PRO A 22 -6.29 -7.60 -9.36
N VAL A 23 -5.43 -6.64 -9.74
CA VAL A 23 -5.19 -5.39 -9.02
C VAL A 23 -5.13 -4.24 -10.02
N HIS A 24 -5.22 -3.01 -9.54
CA HIS A 24 -5.13 -1.81 -10.37
C HIS A 24 -3.87 -1.85 -11.27
N PHE A 25 -4.05 -1.66 -12.57
CA PHE A 25 -3.01 -1.86 -13.60
C PHE A 25 -1.71 -1.09 -13.33
N CYS A 26 -1.80 0.10 -12.71
CA CYS A 26 -0.62 0.90 -12.37
C CYS A 26 0.39 0.19 -11.45
N PHE A 27 -0.01 -0.85 -10.70
CA PHE A 27 0.90 -1.61 -9.86
C PHE A 27 1.95 -2.31 -10.72
N ARG A 28 1.48 -3.08 -11.72
CA ARG A 28 2.37 -3.76 -12.68
C ARG A 28 3.25 -2.75 -13.43
N GLU A 29 2.62 -1.73 -14.02
CA GLU A 29 3.36 -0.73 -14.80
C GLU A 29 4.47 -0.06 -13.98
N MET A 30 4.19 0.35 -12.75
CA MET A 30 5.20 0.96 -11.88
C MET A 30 6.33 -0.01 -11.53
N ILE A 31 6.05 -1.28 -11.32
CA ILE A 31 7.09 -2.29 -11.02
C ILE A 31 7.98 -2.49 -12.25
N ASP A 32 7.37 -2.72 -13.41
CA ASP A 32 8.07 -3.00 -14.67
C ASP A 32 8.93 -1.79 -15.13
N LEU A 33 8.33 -0.58 -15.13
CA LEU A 33 9.01 0.65 -15.51
C LEU A 33 10.15 1.05 -14.55
N ASN A 34 10.14 0.53 -13.33
CA ASN A 34 11.25 0.65 -12.40
C ASN A 34 12.32 -0.43 -12.58
N GLY A 35 12.18 -1.33 -13.55
CA GLY A 35 13.11 -2.42 -13.80
C GLY A 35 13.07 -3.54 -12.75
N ARG A 36 11.97 -3.64 -11.98
CA ARG A 36 11.71 -4.73 -11.04
C ARG A 36 10.91 -5.83 -11.72
N LYS A 37 10.91 -7.04 -11.15
CA LYS A 37 10.17 -8.18 -11.68
C LYS A 37 8.84 -8.34 -10.95
N VAL A 38 7.74 -8.30 -11.68
CA VAL A 38 6.41 -8.59 -11.13
C VAL A 38 6.28 -10.08 -10.85
N ILE A 39 5.86 -10.43 -9.64
CA ILE A 39 5.40 -11.77 -9.27
C ILE A 39 3.91 -11.67 -9.01
N GLU A 40 3.10 -12.27 -9.87
CA GLU A 40 1.65 -12.31 -9.69
C GLU A 40 1.26 -13.45 -8.77
N CYS A 41 0.45 -13.14 -7.77
CA CYS A 41 -0.26 -14.10 -6.93
C CYS A 41 -1.75 -13.95 -7.22
N PRO A 42 -2.34 -14.80 -8.07
CA PRO A 42 -3.76 -14.69 -8.41
C PRO A 42 -4.64 -14.94 -7.20
N LEU A 43 -5.65 -14.08 -7.02
CA LEU A 43 -6.75 -14.33 -6.10
C LEU A 43 -7.63 -15.45 -6.67
N VAL A 44 -8.23 -16.25 -5.80
CA VAL A 44 -9.19 -17.28 -6.18
C VAL A 44 -10.62 -16.78 -5.94
N ILE A 45 -11.58 -17.28 -6.74
CA ILE A 45 -13.00 -16.99 -6.53
C ILE A 45 -13.61 -18.17 -5.79
N LYS A 46 -14.15 -17.89 -4.61
CA LYS A 46 -14.88 -18.85 -3.80
C LYS A 46 -16.20 -18.21 -3.33
N ASP A 47 -17.30 -18.92 -3.54
CA ASP A 47 -18.64 -18.45 -3.18
C ASP A 47 -18.91 -17.00 -3.63
N HIS A 48 -18.58 -16.70 -4.89
CA HIS A 48 -18.68 -15.37 -5.52
C HIS A 48 -17.82 -14.26 -4.89
N ASN A 49 -16.88 -14.62 -4.02
CA ASN A 49 -15.95 -13.67 -3.40
C ASN A 49 -14.50 -13.95 -3.84
N TYR A 50 -13.71 -12.90 -3.93
CA TYR A 50 -12.28 -13.06 -4.12
C TYR A 50 -11.61 -13.39 -2.78
N GLU A 51 -10.78 -14.42 -2.77
CA GLU A 51 -10.01 -14.84 -1.59
C GLU A 51 -8.52 -14.95 -1.93
N ILE A 52 -7.69 -14.86 -0.88
CA ILE A 52 -6.25 -15.07 -1.01
C ILE A 52 -5.98 -16.57 -0.93
N ASP A 53 -5.33 -17.12 -1.95
CA ASP A 53 -4.69 -18.41 -1.86
C ASP A 53 -3.36 -18.26 -1.10
N PHE A 54 -3.36 -18.64 0.18
CA PHE A 54 -2.21 -18.47 1.05
C PHE A 54 -1.05 -19.42 0.70
N ASP A 55 -1.30 -20.56 0.06
CA ASP A 55 -0.25 -21.46 -0.41
C ASP A 55 0.46 -20.86 -1.62
N SER A 56 -0.30 -20.31 -2.57
CA SER A 56 0.26 -19.54 -3.69
C SER A 56 1.00 -18.30 -3.21
N LEU A 57 0.46 -17.55 -2.25
CA LEU A 57 1.15 -16.39 -1.68
C LEU A 57 2.47 -16.80 -1.01
N LYS A 58 2.48 -17.87 -0.23
CA LYS A 58 3.69 -18.43 0.39
C LYS A 58 4.75 -18.77 -0.68
N ALA A 59 4.36 -19.43 -1.76
CA ALA A 59 5.26 -19.77 -2.86
C ALA A 59 5.83 -18.51 -3.55
N CYS A 60 4.99 -17.49 -3.79
CA CYS A 60 5.43 -16.23 -4.35
C CYS A 60 6.46 -15.52 -3.47
N LEU A 61 6.22 -15.45 -2.16
CA LEU A 61 7.15 -14.82 -1.22
C LEU A 61 8.45 -15.61 -1.08
N ALA A 62 8.37 -16.93 -1.02
CA ALA A 62 9.53 -17.84 -0.97
C ALA A 62 10.42 -17.76 -2.22
N SER A 63 9.89 -17.30 -3.35
CA SER A 63 10.66 -17.17 -4.60
C SER A 63 11.73 -16.08 -4.58
N GLY A 64 11.92 -15.39 -3.45
CA GLY A 64 12.88 -14.29 -3.29
C GLY A 64 12.26 -12.90 -3.47
N THR A 65 10.97 -12.78 -3.24
CA THR A 65 10.26 -11.48 -3.19
C THR A 65 10.89 -10.55 -2.16
N LYS A 66 11.06 -9.27 -2.52
CA LYS A 66 11.55 -8.22 -1.61
C LYS A 66 10.43 -7.37 -1.04
N VAL A 67 9.39 -7.14 -1.82
CA VAL A 67 8.23 -6.33 -1.43
C VAL A 67 6.95 -7.04 -1.85
N LEU A 68 6.00 -7.16 -0.92
CA LEU A 68 4.60 -7.40 -1.23
C LEU A 68 3.91 -6.03 -1.35
N TRP A 69 3.41 -5.69 -2.53
CA TRP A 69 2.61 -4.49 -2.72
C TRP A 69 1.13 -4.84 -2.57
N LEU A 70 0.61 -4.58 -1.38
CA LEU A 70 -0.76 -4.88 -0.96
C LEU A 70 -1.67 -3.69 -1.28
N CYS A 71 -2.87 -3.94 -1.82
CA CYS A 71 -3.95 -2.98 -1.92
C CYS A 71 -5.01 -3.29 -0.86
N ASN A 72 -5.34 -2.33 0.02
CA ASN A 72 -6.31 -2.55 1.09
C ASN A 72 -7.09 -1.27 1.45
N PRO A 73 -8.37 -1.16 1.13
CA PRO A 73 -9.23 -2.09 0.37
C PRO A 73 -8.77 -2.35 -1.06
N HIS A 74 -9.03 -3.56 -1.55
CA HIS A 74 -8.46 -4.07 -2.79
C HIS A 74 -9.26 -3.64 -4.04
N ASN A 75 -8.63 -2.91 -4.94
CA ASN A 75 -9.18 -2.48 -6.22
C ASN A 75 -8.60 -3.36 -7.36
N PRO A 76 -9.42 -3.94 -8.26
CA PRO A 76 -10.84 -3.64 -8.53
C PRO A 76 -11.85 -4.53 -7.80
N VAL A 77 -11.44 -5.50 -7.00
CA VAL A 77 -12.36 -6.52 -6.48
C VAL A 77 -13.32 -6.00 -5.39
N GLY A 78 -13.11 -4.77 -4.90
CA GLY A 78 -14.02 -4.10 -3.97
C GLY A 78 -14.05 -4.72 -2.57
N ARG A 79 -12.95 -5.33 -2.12
CA ARG A 79 -12.87 -6.06 -0.86
C ARG A 79 -11.83 -5.46 0.08
N ALA A 80 -12.18 -5.25 1.34
CA ALA A 80 -11.22 -5.01 2.41
C ALA A 80 -10.81 -6.33 3.06
N TRP A 81 -9.52 -6.53 3.26
CA TRP A 81 -9.00 -7.73 3.91
C TRP A 81 -9.35 -7.71 5.40
N THR A 82 -9.82 -8.84 5.91
CA THR A 82 -10.12 -9.01 7.33
C THR A 82 -8.83 -8.96 8.17
N LYS A 83 -8.95 -8.63 9.46
CA LYS A 83 -7.80 -8.66 10.37
C LYS A 83 -7.08 -10.02 10.37
N GLY A 84 -7.84 -11.12 10.32
CA GLY A 84 -7.28 -12.47 10.27
C GLY A 84 -6.47 -12.76 8.99
N GLU A 85 -6.96 -12.29 7.83
CA GLU A 85 -6.22 -12.39 6.57
C GLU A 85 -4.95 -11.53 6.59
N LEU A 86 -5.04 -10.30 7.09
CA LEU A 86 -3.89 -9.42 7.24
C LEU A 86 -2.84 -10.01 8.20
N GLN A 87 -3.26 -10.66 9.29
CA GLN A 87 -2.34 -11.37 10.20
C GLN A 87 -1.62 -12.53 9.51
N LYS A 88 -2.31 -13.30 8.66
CA LYS A 88 -1.68 -14.37 7.87
C LYS A 88 -0.69 -13.81 6.84
N ILE A 89 -1.06 -12.75 6.12
CA ILE A 89 -0.14 -12.04 5.21
C ILE A 89 1.10 -11.57 5.96
N ALA A 90 0.90 -10.89 7.09
CA ALA A 90 1.99 -10.37 7.91
C ALA A 90 2.93 -11.50 8.38
N ALA A 91 2.39 -12.60 8.90
CA ALA A 91 3.19 -13.75 9.34
C ALA A 91 4.07 -14.30 8.20
N LEU A 92 3.52 -14.45 7.00
CA LEU A 92 4.28 -14.87 5.83
C LEU A 92 5.36 -13.85 5.46
N CYS A 93 5.02 -12.56 5.41
CA CYS A 93 6.00 -11.51 5.08
C CYS A 93 7.15 -11.46 6.11
N MET A 94 6.86 -11.61 7.40
CA MET A 94 7.89 -11.65 8.46
C MET A 94 8.78 -12.88 8.29
N ASN A 95 8.19 -14.06 8.06
CA ASN A 95 8.94 -15.32 7.88
C ASN A 95 9.93 -15.26 6.70
N TYR A 96 9.53 -14.62 5.58
CA TYR A 96 10.37 -14.48 4.39
C TYR A 96 11.11 -13.14 4.33
N GLN A 97 11.09 -12.33 5.38
CA GLN A 97 11.75 -11.02 5.49
C GLN A 97 11.34 -10.04 4.38
N VAL A 98 10.09 -10.13 3.92
CA VAL A 98 9.51 -9.27 2.87
C VAL A 98 8.99 -7.97 3.46
N TYR A 99 9.28 -6.84 2.83
CA TYR A 99 8.63 -5.57 3.16
C TYR A 99 7.20 -5.52 2.62
N ILE A 100 6.35 -4.77 3.30
CA ILE A 100 4.97 -4.56 2.87
C ILE A 100 4.80 -3.11 2.44
N LEU A 101 4.44 -2.88 1.17
CA LEU A 101 3.96 -1.60 0.69
C LEU A 101 2.43 -1.66 0.65
N SER A 102 1.76 -1.04 1.62
CA SER A 102 0.30 -1.06 1.74
C SER A 102 -0.30 0.18 1.10
N ASP A 103 -1.07 0.00 0.04
CA ASP A 103 -1.82 1.06 -0.62
C ASP A 103 -3.23 1.12 -0.07
N ASP A 104 -3.44 2.07 0.85
CA ASP A 104 -4.65 2.21 1.65
C ASP A 104 -5.54 3.37 1.15
N VAL A 105 -5.40 3.75 -0.12
CA VAL A 105 -6.09 4.91 -0.71
C VAL A 105 -7.63 4.82 -0.65
N TYR A 106 -8.17 3.61 -0.55
CA TYR A 106 -9.62 3.35 -0.47
C TYR A 106 -10.15 3.18 0.96
N CYS A 107 -9.32 3.30 1.99
CA CYS A 107 -9.73 3.05 3.39
C CYS A 107 -10.89 3.93 3.88
N GLY A 108 -11.11 5.10 3.27
CA GLY A 108 -12.24 5.99 3.57
C GLY A 108 -13.53 5.68 2.80
N LEU A 109 -13.57 4.59 1.99
CA LEU A 109 -14.73 4.18 1.18
C LEU A 109 -15.28 2.81 1.63
N MET A 110 -15.43 2.62 2.93
CA MET A 110 -15.97 1.38 3.49
C MET A 110 -17.49 1.37 3.44
N PHE A 111 -18.07 0.20 3.13
CA PHE A 111 -19.51 -0.01 3.31
C PHE A 111 -19.88 -0.05 4.79
N PRO A 112 -21.12 0.38 5.16
CA PRO A 112 -21.61 0.29 6.53
C PRO A 112 -21.42 -1.13 7.11
N GLY A 113 -20.94 -1.20 8.36
CA GLY A 113 -20.68 -2.47 9.05
C GLY A 113 -19.38 -3.17 8.65
N ARG A 114 -18.60 -2.62 7.72
CA ARG A 114 -17.27 -3.13 7.39
C ARG A 114 -16.19 -2.33 8.11
N VAL A 115 -15.18 -3.02 8.60
CA VAL A 115 -14.06 -2.41 9.34
C VAL A 115 -12.79 -2.51 8.50
N TYR A 116 -12.16 -1.36 8.25
CA TYR A 116 -10.81 -1.31 7.70
C TYR A 116 -9.80 -1.48 8.83
N THR A 117 -8.80 -2.33 8.59
CA THR A 117 -7.66 -2.54 9.50
C THR A 117 -6.38 -2.16 8.77
N PRO A 118 -5.62 -1.16 9.26
CA PRO A 118 -4.31 -0.85 8.69
C PRO A 118 -3.34 -2.01 8.91
N MET A 119 -2.56 -2.39 7.88
CA MET A 119 -1.54 -3.43 8.03
C MET A 119 -0.54 -3.11 9.14
N ALA A 120 -0.07 -1.87 9.21
CA ALA A 120 0.88 -1.41 10.22
C ALA A 120 0.35 -1.44 11.66
N SER A 121 -0.97 -1.56 11.88
CA SER A 121 -1.56 -1.61 13.22
C SER A 121 -1.52 -2.99 13.88
N LEU A 122 -1.07 -4.03 13.18
CA LEU A 122 -1.11 -5.41 13.67
C LEU A 122 -0.09 -5.67 14.80
N SER A 123 1.12 -5.17 14.65
CA SER A 123 2.17 -5.22 15.67
C SER A 123 3.30 -4.23 15.34
N LYS A 124 4.18 -3.94 16.32
CA LYS A 124 5.38 -3.11 16.10
C LYS A 124 6.32 -3.69 15.04
N GLU A 125 6.50 -4.99 15.02
CA GLU A 125 7.36 -5.67 14.06
C GLU A 125 6.81 -5.52 12.63
N VAL A 126 5.50 -5.72 12.46
CA VAL A 126 4.81 -5.53 11.17
C VAL A 126 4.88 -4.06 10.74
N SER A 127 4.62 -3.13 11.65
CA SER A 127 4.72 -1.70 11.38
C SER A 127 6.11 -1.29 10.89
N TYR A 128 7.16 -1.80 11.53
CA TYR A 128 8.55 -1.51 11.18
C TYR A 128 8.93 -1.97 9.74
N ARG A 129 8.24 -3.00 9.21
CA ARG A 129 8.43 -3.51 7.84
C ARG A 129 7.35 -3.05 6.86
N THR A 130 6.41 -2.21 7.30
CA THR A 130 5.32 -1.71 6.47
C THR A 130 5.53 -0.24 6.12
N VAL A 131 5.33 0.09 4.86
CA VAL A 131 5.14 1.47 4.40
C VAL A 131 3.70 1.60 3.92
N THR A 132 2.95 2.52 4.51
CA THR A 132 1.56 2.78 4.15
C THR A 132 1.46 4.01 3.26
N LEU A 133 0.78 3.89 2.14
CA LEU A 133 0.39 4.99 1.27
C LEU A 133 -1.08 5.30 1.50
N TYR A 134 -1.37 6.54 1.90
CA TYR A 134 -2.72 7.01 2.15
C TYR A 134 -3.01 8.28 1.35
N SER A 135 -4.25 8.43 0.90
CA SER A 135 -4.73 9.66 0.30
C SER A 135 -6.23 9.85 0.58
N ALA A 136 -6.63 11.05 0.93
CA ALA A 136 -8.05 11.43 1.03
C ALA A 136 -8.73 11.55 -0.36
N SER A 137 -7.97 11.45 -1.44
CA SER A 137 -8.44 11.78 -2.79
C SER A 137 -9.62 10.95 -3.27
N LYS A 138 -9.70 9.67 -2.92
CA LYS A 138 -10.79 8.79 -3.34
C LYS A 138 -12.06 9.03 -2.53
N ALA A 139 -11.93 9.16 -1.21
CA ALA A 139 -13.08 9.41 -0.33
C ALA A 139 -13.72 10.80 -0.52
N TYR A 140 -12.91 11.78 -0.98
CA TYR A 140 -13.34 13.18 -1.09
C TYR A 140 -13.27 13.75 -2.52
N ASN A 141 -13.07 12.88 -3.52
CA ASN A 141 -13.04 13.26 -4.94
C ASN A 141 -12.03 14.39 -5.27
N THR A 142 -10.83 14.33 -4.67
CA THR A 142 -9.77 15.34 -4.83
C THR A 142 -8.54 14.81 -5.57
N ALA A 143 -8.69 13.77 -6.40
CA ALA A 143 -7.58 13.10 -7.07
C ALA A 143 -6.74 14.03 -7.96
N GLY A 144 -7.35 15.04 -8.59
CA GLY A 144 -6.66 16.05 -9.40
C GLY A 144 -5.63 16.87 -8.62
N LEU A 145 -5.78 17.00 -7.31
CA LEU A 145 -4.86 17.74 -6.44
C LEU A 145 -3.61 16.94 -6.05
N ARG A 146 -3.54 15.65 -6.38
CA ARG A 146 -2.35 14.79 -6.28
C ARG A 146 -1.62 14.87 -4.93
N HIS A 147 -2.37 14.82 -3.83
CA HIS A 147 -1.83 14.81 -2.48
C HIS A 147 -1.95 13.41 -1.87
N ALA A 148 -0.86 12.94 -1.26
CA ALA A 148 -0.82 11.66 -0.54
C ALA A 148 0.10 11.76 0.68
N PHE A 149 -0.12 10.88 1.63
CA PHE A 149 0.73 10.67 2.80
C PHE A 149 1.50 9.36 2.65
N LEU A 150 2.71 9.37 3.15
CA LEU A 150 3.48 8.17 3.39
C LEU A 150 3.69 8.03 4.90
N VAL A 151 3.38 6.86 5.44
CA VAL A 151 3.59 6.54 6.84
C VAL A 151 4.57 5.36 6.94
N ALA A 152 5.67 5.56 7.66
CA ALA A 152 6.66 4.53 7.94
C ALA A 152 7.22 4.75 9.34
N GLU A 153 7.17 3.72 10.20
CA GLU A 153 7.78 3.77 11.54
C GLU A 153 9.28 3.47 11.50
N ASN A 154 9.77 2.80 10.46
CA ASN A 154 11.17 2.51 10.29
C ASN A 154 11.94 3.79 9.99
N PRO A 155 12.85 4.25 10.89
CA PRO A 155 13.53 5.53 10.74
C PRO A 155 14.49 5.55 9.54
N GLU A 156 15.07 4.39 9.17
CA GLU A 156 15.95 4.31 8.00
C GLU A 156 15.17 4.47 6.70
N ILE A 157 13.99 3.86 6.59
CA ILE A 157 13.10 4.03 5.42
C ILE A 157 12.65 5.50 5.35
N TYR A 158 12.25 6.08 6.49
CA TYR A 158 11.82 7.47 6.56
C TYR A 158 12.94 8.42 6.13
N LYS A 159 14.16 8.22 6.66
CA LYS A 159 15.34 9.03 6.31
C LYS A 159 15.61 8.98 4.80
N ARG A 160 15.73 7.79 4.23
CA ARG A 160 15.97 7.60 2.78
C ARG A 160 14.86 8.21 1.92
N TYR A 161 13.60 8.14 2.38
CA TYR A 161 12.50 8.79 1.67
C TYR A 161 12.63 10.32 1.70
N ARG A 162 12.99 10.89 2.83
CA ARG A 162 13.26 12.33 2.97
C ARG A 162 14.40 12.78 2.05
N GLU A 163 15.50 12.05 2.04
CA GLU A 163 16.64 12.30 1.16
C GLU A 163 16.24 12.25 -0.32
N ALA A 164 15.41 11.30 -0.72
CA ALA A 164 14.90 11.21 -2.08
C ALA A 164 13.99 12.40 -2.44
N LEU A 165 13.14 12.88 -1.52
CA LEU A 165 12.34 14.08 -1.74
C LEU A 165 13.21 15.34 -1.91
N THR A 166 14.22 15.51 -1.05
CA THR A 166 15.15 16.63 -1.14
C THR A 166 15.92 16.61 -2.46
N ALA A 167 16.42 15.44 -2.88
CA ALA A 167 17.15 15.29 -4.14
C ALA A 167 16.29 15.63 -5.38
N MET A 168 14.97 15.50 -5.28
CA MET A 168 14.03 15.88 -6.33
C MET A 168 13.44 17.29 -6.16
N ASN A 169 13.88 18.04 -5.14
CA ASN A 169 13.34 19.36 -4.77
C ASN A 169 11.82 19.33 -4.51
N LEU A 170 11.33 18.26 -3.87
CA LEU A 170 9.90 18.05 -3.60
C LEU A 170 9.52 18.29 -2.13
N ASP A 171 10.47 18.49 -1.25
CA ASP A 171 10.26 18.79 0.17
C ASP A 171 9.80 20.24 0.41
N TYR A 172 10.11 21.15 -0.50
CA TYR A 172 9.70 22.58 -0.46
C TYR A 172 8.52 22.91 -1.38
N GLY A 173 8.22 22.08 -2.35
CA GLY A 173 7.28 22.35 -3.44
C GLY A 173 5.92 21.63 -3.32
N GLN A 174 5.37 21.49 -2.10
CA GLN A 174 4.09 20.83 -1.93
C GLN A 174 2.94 21.66 -2.51
N ASN A 175 1.97 20.99 -3.13
CA ASN A 175 0.77 21.60 -3.67
C ASN A 175 -0.11 22.20 -2.53
N ILE A 176 -0.09 23.52 -2.39
CA ILE A 176 -0.85 24.25 -1.35
C ILE A 176 -2.34 23.94 -1.41
N MET A 177 -2.93 23.83 -2.60
CA MET A 177 -4.34 23.48 -2.76
C MET A 177 -4.63 22.04 -2.32
N GLY A 178 -3.69 21.12 -2.56
CA GLY A 178 -3.76 19.75 -2.07
C GLY A 178 -3.72 19.69 -0.55
N ILE A 179 -2.86 20.47 0.09
CA ILE A 179 -2.76 20.57 1.56
C ILE A 179 -4.07 21.13 2.14
N ALA A 180 -4.58 22.23 1.58
CA ALA A 180 -5.83 22.85 2.03
C ALA A 180 -7.01 21.89 1.91
N ALA A 181 -7.16 21.22 0.76
CA ALA A 181 -8.23 20.27 0.51
C ALA A 181 -8.18 19.07 1.45
N VAL A 182 -7.00 18.46 1.66
CA VAL A 182 -6.87 17.30 2.55
C VAL A 182 -7.09 17.69 4.01
N THR A 183 -6.64 18.89 4.41
CA THR A 183 -6.88 19.41 5.75
C THR A 183 -8.38 19.60 6.01
N ALA A 184 -9.11 20.18 5.06
CA ALA A 184 -10.56 20.34 5.13
C ALA A 184 -11.28 18.97 5.16
N ALA A 185 -10.86 18.04 4.30
CA ALA A 185 -11.41 16.69 4.23
C ALA A 185 -11.29 15.94 5.58
N LEU A 186 -10.10 15.94 6.18
CA LEU A 186 -9.84 15.25 7.44
C LEU A 186 -10.55 15.92 8.65
N LYS A 187 -10.80 17.23 8.59
CA LYS A 187 -11.57 17.97 9.61
C LYS A 187 -13.08 17.83 9.43
N SER A 188 -13.55 17.38 8.27
CA SER A 188 -14.99 17.26 8.01
C SER A 188 -15.64 16.20 8.89
N ARG A 189 -16.94 16.42 9.23
CA ARG A 189 -17.71 15.45 10.04
C ARG A 189 -17.92 14.09 9.35
N ARG A 190 -17.69 13.97 8.02
CA ARG A 190 -17.73 12.70 7.29
C ARG A 190 -16.62 11.74 7.73
N ALA A 191 -15.45 12.25 8.06
CA ALA A 191 -14.34 11.45 8.59
C ALA A 191 -14.63 10.80 9.96
N LYS A 192 -15.70 11.21 10.64
CA LYS A 192 -16.12 10.68 11.96
C LYS A 192 -17.21 9.61 11.87
N ARG A 193 -17.69 9.26 10.67
CA ARG A 193 -18.81 8.32 10.46
C ARG A 193 -18.43 7.04 9.70
N SER A 194 -17.16 6.86 9.36
CA SER A 194 -16.61 5.64 8.74
C SER A 194 -15.86 4.76 9.80
#